data_5af756257a790c792106e65503978f24
#
_entry.id   5af756257a790c792106e65503978f24
#
_cell.length_a   1.000
_cell.length_b   1.000
_cell.length_c   1.000
_cell.angle_alpha   90.00
_cell.angle_beta   90.00
_cell.angle_gamma   90.00
#
_symmetry.space_group_name_H-M   'P 1'
#
loop_
_entity.id
_entity.type
_entity.pdbx_description
1 polymer ?
#
loop_
_entity_poly.entity_id
_entity_poly.type
_entity_poly.pdbx_seq_one_letter_code
_entity_poly.pdbx_strand_id
1 'polypeptide(L)'
;MEFLELARKRCSVRAYADEPVEAEKLEAVLEAGRLAPTACNLQAFRILVIPTGAYRDALKQLYRGAFLTQAPLVLGVYADTASAWVRVDGKSYANVDAAIVMDHMILAAASLGLGTCWIGAFNAQAARALGGFGDTFEPVAFTPLGYPASVPQKAMLSGDPAPAGQPPRKQRKPLTD
;
A
#
# COMPACT_ATOMS: atom_id res chain seq x y z
N MET A 1 13.45 0.18 -15.51
CA MET A 1 12.13 0.69 -16.00
C MET A 1 12.10 2.17 -15.72
N GLU A 2 11.76 2.96 -16.72
CA GLU A 2 11.62 4.40 -16.56
C GLU A 2 10.43 4.74 -15.65
N PHE A 3 10.55 5.82 -14.85
CA PHE A 3 9.55 6.18 -13.84
C PHE A 3 8.14 6.37 -14.41
N LEU A 4 8.00 7.07 -15.54
CA LEU A 4 6.69 7.28 -16.16
C LEU A 4 6.07 5.97 -16.68
N GLU A 5 6.89 5.02 -17.13
CA GLU A 5 6.43 3.70 -17.52
C GLU A 5 5.91 2.93 -16.30
N LEU A 6 6.65 2.97 -15.19
CA LEU A 6 6.24 2.38 -13.91
C LEU A 6 4.90 2.96 -13.42
N ALA A 7 4.79 4.28 -13.40
CA ALA A 7 3.57 4.97 -12.97
C ALA A 7 2.36 4.62 -13.85
N ARG A 8 2.57 4.41 -15.16
CA ARG A 8 1.52 3.94 -16.09
C ARG A 8 1.16 2.47 -15.85
N LYS A 9 2.13 1.60 -15.58
CA LYS A 9 1.90 0.16 -15.36
C LYS A 9 1.25 -0.15 -14.02
N ARG A 10 1.60 0.60 -12.98
CA ARG A 10 1.06 0.38 -11.64
C ARG A 10 -0.48 0.45 -11.65
N CYS A 11 -1.12 -0.57 -11.12
CA CYS A 11 -2.57 -0.63 -10.93
C CYS A 11 -2.91 -1.24 -9.57
N SER A 12 -4.18 -1.11 -9.15
CA SER A 12 -4.67 -1.77 -7.94
C SER A 12 -4.99 -3.23 -8.24
N VAL A 13 -4.21 -4.14 -7.64
CA VAL A 13 -4.37 -5.60 -7.78
C VAL A 13 -5.34 -6.11 -6.70
N ARG A 14 -6.30 -6.94 -7.10
CA ARG A 14 -7.32 -7.51 -6.21
C ARG A 14 -7.50 -9.02 -6.40
N ALA A 15 -6.51 -9.68 -6.97
CA ALA A 15 -6.39 -11.13 -7.03
C ALA A 15 -4.90 -11.48 -6.93
N TYR A 16 -4.54 -12.37 -6.02
CA TYR A 16 -3.16 -12.70 -5.71
C TYR A 16 -2.93 -14.19 -5.91
N ALA A 17 -1.73 -14.54 -6.39
CA ALA A 17 -1.25 -15.91 -6.44
C ALA A 17 -0.91 -16.40 -5.02
N ASP A 18 -1.03 -17.71 -4.81
CA ASP A 18 -0.55 -18.37 -3.60
C ASP A 18 0.97 -18.63 -3.73
N GLU A 19 1.72 -17.53 -3.71
CA GLU A 19 3.17 -17.51 -3.90
C GLU A 19 3.79 -16.58 -2.85
N PRO A 20 4.83 -17.01 -2.12
CA PRO A 20 5.50 -16.19 -1.13
C PRO A 20 6.24 -15.02 -1.79
N VAL A 21 6.35 -13.91 -1.06
CA VAL A 21 7.21 -12.79 -1.44
C VAL A 21 8.59 -13.05 -0.86
N GLU A 22 9.63 -12.97 -1.70
CA GLU A 22 11.02 -13.15 -1.31
C GLU A 22 11.45 -12.06 -0.32
N ALA A 23 12.31 -12.42 0.63
CA ALA A 23 12.77 -11.49 1.66
C ALA A 23 13.45 -10.24 1.05
N GLU A 24 14.25 -10.41 0.02
CA GLU A 24 14.96 -9.34 -0.66
C GLU A 24 14.02 -8.34 -1.33
N LYS A 25 12.88 -8.82 -1.87
CA LYS A 25 11.86 -7.94 -2.45
C LYS A 25 11.09 -7.18 -1.38
N LEU A 26 10.76 -7.86 -0.28
CA LEU A 26 10.13 -7.19 0.86
C LEU A 26 11.06 -6.10 1.42
N GLU A 27 12.34 -6.41 1.64
CA GLU A 27 13.33 -5.44 2.10
C GLU A 27 13.44 -4.23 1.17
N ALA A 28 13.49 -4.44 -0.15
CA ALA A 28 13.53 -3.36 -1.13
C ALA A 28 12.27 -2.47 -1.09
N VAL A 29 11.09 -3.06 -0.86
CA VAL A 29 9.84 -2.32 -0.70
C VAL A 29 9.86 -1.49 0.59
N LEU A 30 10.31 -2.06 1.71
CA LEU A 30 10.42 -1.36 2.99
C LEU A 30 11.46 -0.23 2.93
N GLU A 31 12.60 -0.48 2.26
CA GLU A 31 13.65 0.53 2.07
C GLU A 31 13.14 1.72 1.24
N ALA A 32 12.33 1.49 0.20
CA ALA A 32 11.69 2.56 -0.54
C ALA A 32 10.78 3.43 0.35
N GLY A 33 10.04 2.80 1.27
CA GLY A 33 9.26 3.52 2.29
C GLY A 33 10.13 4.32 3.25
N ARG A 34 11.26 3.76 3.70
CA ARG A 34 12.22 4.42 4.59
C ARG A 34 12.88 5.65 3.94
N LEU A 35 13.13 5.58 2.62
CA LEU A 35 13.73 6.66 1.82
C LEU A 35 12.73 7.75 1.40
N ALA A 36 11.43 7.55 1.65
CA ALA A 36 10.41 8.52 1.32
C ALA A 36 10.66 9.87 2.04
N PRO A 37 10.53 11.01 1.37
CA PRO A 37 10.67 12.30 2.01
C PRO A 37 9.54 12.55 3.01
N THR A 38 9.88 13.19 4.13
CA THR A 38 8.94 13.64 5.14
C THR A 38 9.17 15.10 5.51
N ALA A 39 8.16 15.79 6.01
CA ALA A 39 8.29 17.18 6.40
C ALA A 39 9.40 17.34 7.45
N CYS A 40 10.35 18.24 7.19
CA CYS A 40 11.55 18.46 8.00
C CYS A 40 12.37 17.19 8.32
N ASN A 41 12.19 16.14 7.52
CA ASN A 41 12.82 14.84 7.74
C ASN A 41 12.54 14.22 9.12
N LEU A 42 11.38 14.49 9.71
CA LEU A 42 11.02 14.01 11.06
C LEU A 42 10.73 12.50 11.09
N GLN A 43 10.40 11.90 9.94
CA GLN A 43 10.17 10.47 9.80
C GLN A 43 9.16 9.90 10.83
N ALA A 44 8.11 10.68 11.08
CA ALA A 44 7.07 10.43 12.07
C ALA A 44 6.09 9.35 11.59
N PHE A 45 6.58 8.13 11.36
CA PHE A 45 5.76 7.01 10.90
C PHE A 45 6.29 5.66 11.38
N ARG A 46 5.45 4.64 11.25
CA ARG A 46 5.82 3.23 11.38
C ARG A 46 5.23 2.43 10.22
N ILE A 47 5.99 1.46 9.75
CA ILE A 47 5.54 0.47 8.77
C ILE A 47 5.31 -0.85 9.52
N LEU A 48 4.12 -1.41 9.38
CA LEU A 48 3.77 -2.71 9.93
C LEU A 48 3.74 -3.74 8.80
N VAL A 49 4.46 -4.83 8.97
CA VAL A 49 4.43 -6.00 8.09
C VAL A 49 3.60 -7.09 8.75
N ILE A 50 2.53 -7.53 8.10
CA ILE A 50 1.58 -8.49 8.65
C ILE A 50 1.57 -9.74 7.79
N PRO A 51 2.12 -10.87 8.26
CA PRO A 51 1.97 -12.16 7.60
C PRO A 51 0.50 -12.61 7.63
N THR A 52 -0.11 -12.73 6.45
CA THR A 52 -1.54 -13.03 6.32
C THR A 52 -1.94 -14.34 6.98
N GLY A 53 -1.09 -15.37 6.89
CA GLY A 53 -1.36 -16.67 7.48
C GLY A 53 -1.61 -16.61 8.99
N ALA A 54 -0.79 -15.84 9.71
CA ALA A 54 -0.86 -15.73 11.17
C ALA A 54 -1.98 -14.76 11.64
N TYR A 55 -2.33 -13.76 10.82
CA TYR A 55 -3.26 -12.69 11.21
C TYR A 55 -4.56 -12.65 10.40
N ARG A 56 -4.91 -13.77 9.76
CA ARG A 56 -6.06 -13.84 8.81
C ARG A 56 -7.37 -13.31 9.39
N ASP A 57 -7.70 -13.66 10.62
CA ASP A 57 -8.98 -13.26 11.21
C ASP A 57 -8.98 -11.79 11.64
N ALA A 58 -7.86 -11.27 12.13
CA ALA A 58 -7.70 -9.84 12.40
C ALA A 58 -7.78 -9.01 11.11
N LEU A 59 -7.19 -9.51 10.00
CA LEU A 59 -7.27 -8.86 8.69
C LEU A 59 -8.68 -8.86 8.10
N LYS A 60 -9.50 -9.88 8.36
CA LYS A 60 -10.93 -9.88 7.99
C LYS A 60 -11.73 -8.83 8.77
N GLN A 61 -11.36 -8.56 10.03
CA GLN A 61 -11.95 -7.48 10.82
C GLN A 61 -11.49 -6.10 10.35
N LEU A 62 -10.23 -6.01 9.87
CA LEU A 62 -9.67 -4.79 9.31
C LEU A 62 -10.40 -4.36 8.03
N TYR A 63 -10.63 -5.31 7.11
CA TYR A 63 -11.21 -5.02 5.80
C TYR A 63 -12.00 -6.20 5.23
N ARG A 64 -13.21 -5.92 4.72
CA ARG A 64 -14.13 -6.95 4.24
C ARG A 64 -13.79 -7.52 2.85
N GLY A 65 -12.91 -6.87 2.09
CA GLY A 65 -12.54 -7.33 0.76
C GLY A 65 -11.69 -8.60 0.82
N ALA A 66 -12.18 -9.70 0.27
CA ALA A 66 -11.55 -11.02 0.34
C ALA A 66 -10.12 -11.04 -0.21
N PHE A 67 -9.79 -10.15 -1.16
CA PHE A 67 -8.46 -10.09 -1.76
C PHE A 67 -7.35 -9.69 -0.77
N LEU A 68 -7.69 -8.99 0.34
CA LEU A 68 -6.70 -8.61 1.36
C LEU A 68 -6.01 -9.85 1.95
N THR A 69 -6.79 -10.92 2.18
CA THR A 69 -6.28 -12.16 2.78
C THR A 69 -5.87 -13.22 1.76
N GLN A 70 -5.81 -12.89 0.48
CA GLN A 70 -5.23 -13.73 -0.57
C GLN A 70 -3.72 -13.50 -0.69
N ALA A 71 -3.25 -12.26 -0.56
CA ALA A 71 -1.83 -11.94 -0.59
C ALA A 71 -1.10 -12.52 0.63
N PRO A 72 0.15 -12.97 0.49
CA PRO A 72 0.92 -13.54 1.61
C PRO A 72 1.23 -12.52 2.71
N LEU A 73 1.32 -11.24 2.35
CA LEU A 73 1.64 -10.14 3.26
C LEU A 73 0.64 -9.00 3.13
N VAL A 74 0.45 -8.26 4.22
CA VAL A 74 -0.21 -6.96 4.24
C VAL A 74 0.74 -5.96 4.88
N LEU A 75 0.91 -4.79 4.25
CA LEU A 75 1.65 -3.67 4.82
C LEU A 75 0.68 -2.62 5.34
N GLY A 76 0.98 -2.06 6.51
CA GLY A 76 0.26 -0.92 7.09
C GLY A 76 1.20 0.25 7.36
N VAL A 77 0.77 1.47 7.10
CA VAL A 77 1.51 2.68 7.49
C VAL A 77 0.71 3.42 8.56
N TYR A 78 1.40 3.74 9.64
CA TYR A 78 0.88 4.49 10.79
C TYR A 78 1.67 5.79 10.93
N ALA A 79 0.97 6.89 11.11
CA ALA A 79 1.57 8.19 11.37
C ALA A 79 1.66 8.45 12.87
N ASP A 80 2.82 8.88 13.36
CA ASP A 80 2.97 9.37 14.71
C ASP A 80 2.55 10.85 14.78
N THR A 81 1.34 11.08 15.25
CA THR A 81 0.74 12.42 15.30
C THR A 81 1.40 13.35 16.33
N ALA A 82 2.11 12.79 17.30
CA ALA A 82 2.79 13.56 18.33
C ALA A 82 4.14 14.13 17.87
N SER A 83 4.84 13.42 16.97
CA SER A 83 6.15 13.82 16.47
C SER A 83 6.16 14.38 15.04
N ALA A 84 5.01 14.35 14.35
CA ALA A 84 4.88 14.86 12.99
C ALA A 84 5.00 16.39 12.94
N TRP A 85 5.51 16.88 11.81
CA TRP A 85 5.55 18.33 11.56
C TRP A 85 4.16 18.94 11.48
N VAL A 86 4.03 20.11 12.12
CA VAL A 86 2.80 20.90 12.09
C VAL A 86 3.08 22.25 11.45
N ARG A 87 2.32 22.59 10.44
CA ARG A 87 2.39 23.89 9.76
C ARG A 87 1.93 25.01 10.70
N VAL A 88 2.40 26.23 10.44
CA VAL A 88 2.12 27.44 11.26
C VAL A 88 0.62 27.70 11.51
N ASP A 89 -0.26 27.24 10.62
CA ASP A 89 -1.72 27.33 10.75
C ASP A 89 -2.36 26.16 11.53
N GLY A 90 -1.54 25.32 12.16
CA GLY A 90 -1.97 24.17 12.95
C GLY A 90 -2.24 22.89 12.15
N LYS A 91 -2.04 22.89 10.81
CA LYS A 91 -2.25 21.69 10.00
C LYS A 91 -1.11 20.68 10.18
N SER A 92 -1.42 19.50 10.73
CA SER A 92 -0.48 18.39 10.81
C SER A 92 -0.21 17.77 9.43
N TYR A 93 1.04 17.38 9.20
CA TYR A 93 1.48 16.67 8.01
C TYR A 93 1.66 15.16 8.23
N ALA A 94 1.29 14.65 9.38
CA ALA A 94 1.39 13.24 9.72
C ALA A 94 0.85 12.32 8.63
N ASN A 95 -0.39 12.56 8.18
CA ASN A 95 -1.02 11.75 7.14
C ASN A 95 -0.45 12.02 5.75
N VAL A 96 0.10 13.20 5.49
CA VAL A 96 0.77 13.52 4.22
C VAL A 96 2.04 12.70 4.10
N ASP A 97 2.90 12.73 5.12
CA ASP A 97 4.15 11.99 5.15
C ASP A 97 3.90 10.48 5.04
N ALA A 98 2.97 9.95 5.83
CA ALA A 98 2.58 8.53 5.77
C ALA A 98 2.03 8.11 4.39
N ALA A 99 1.30 8.99 3.71
CA ALA A 99 0.82 8.74 2.36
C ALA A 99 1.98 8.67 1.33
N ILE A 100 2.99 9.54 1.46
CA ILE A 100 4.19 9.51 0.62
C ILE A 100 4.96 8.21 0.84
N VAL A 101 5.13 7.78 2.09
CA VAL A 101 5.76 6.50 2.45
C VAL A 101 5.05 5.32 1.79
N MET A 102 3.71 5.26 1.89
CA MET A 102 2.92 4.21 1.25
C MET A 102 3.06 4.23 -0.27
N ASP A 103 3.07 5.40 -0.90
CA ASP A 103 3.21 5.52 -2.35
C ASP A 103 4.58 5.02 -2.85
N HIS A 104 5.66 5.36 -2.13
CA HIS A 104 7.01 4.85 -2.44
C HIS A 104 7.06 3.32 -2.37
N MET A 105 6.47 2.71 -1.33
CA MET A 105 6.39 1.25 -1.22
C MET A 105 5.57 0.63 -2.35
N ILE A 106 4.45 1.23 -2.73
CA ILE A 106 3.59 0.74 -3.82
C ILE A 106 4.31 0.80 -5.17
N LEU A 107 5.08 1.87 -5.43
CA LEU A 107 5.85 2.02 -6.66
C LEU A 107 7.02 1.03 -6.69
N ALA A 108 7.73 0.85 -5.58
CA ALA A 108 8.79 -0.15 -5.47
C ALA A 108 8.25 -1.57 -5.70
N ALA A 109 7.14 -1.93 -5.05
CA ALA A 109 6.48 -3.22 -5.27
C ALA A 109 6.15 -3.45 -6.75
N ALA A 110 5.57 -2.44 -7.42
CA ALA A 110 5.23 -2.52 -8.84
C ALA A 110 6.48 -2.69 -9.73
N SER A 111 7.61 -2.07 -9.39
CA SER A 111 8.88 -2.23 -10.12
C SER A 111 9.46 -3.64 -10.01
N LEU A 112 9.15 -4.32 -8.92
CA LEU A 112 9.58 -5.70 -8.62
C LEU A 112 8.59 -6.76 -9.10
N GLY A 113 7.52 -6.36 -9.81
CA GLY A 113 6.48 -7.28 -10.30
C GLY A 113 5.45 -7.69 -9.26
N LEU A 114 5.47 -7.07 -8.08
CA LEU A 114 4.50 -7.32 -7.03
C LEU A 114 3.25 -6.45 -7.20
N GLY A 115 2.11 -7.01 -6.80
CA GLY A 115 0.81 -6.35 -6.78
C GLY A 115 0.50 -5.71 -5.43
N THR A 116 -0.15 -4.55 -5.49
CA THR A 116 -0.62 -3.80 -4.33
C THR A 116 -2.00 -3.22 -4.59
N CYS A 117 -2.71 -2.86 -3.53
CA CYS A 117 -3.97 -2.11 -3.62
C CYS A 117 -4.11 -1.20 -2.42
N TRP A 118 -4.06 0.11 -2.62
CA TRP A 118 -4.28 1.09 -1.54
C TRP A 118 -5.65 0.91 -0.90
N ILE A 119 -5.69 0.68 0.40
CA ILE A 119 -6.90 0.57 1.22
C ILE A 119 -6.90 1.70 2.24
N GLY A 120 -7.85 2.63 2.09
CA GLY A 120 -8.14 3.70 3.06
C GLY A 120 -9.46 3.49 3.79
N ALA A 121 -10.36 2.64 3.26
CA ALA A 121 -11.65 2.33 3.85
C ALA A 121 -11.56 1.07 4.73
N PHE A 122 -10.88 1.16 5.86
CA PHE A 122 -10.68 0.07 6.81
C PHE A 122 -11.34 0.37 8.16
N ASN A 123 -11.47 -0.65 9.01
CA ASN A 123 -11.91 -0.49 10.39
C ASN A 123 -10.76 0.07 11.25
N ALA A 124 -10.89 1.32 11.70
CA ALA A 124 -9.82 2.00 12.45
C ALA A 124 -9.54 1.35 13.81
N GLN A 125 -10.53 0.78 14.50
CA GLN A 125 -10.33 0.08 15.77
C GLN A 125 -9.52 -1.21 15.57
N ALA A 126 -9.85 -2.00 14.55
CA ALA A 126 -9.10 -3.20 14.19
C ALA A 126 -7.67 -2.85 13.76
N ALA A 127 -7.48 -1.74 13.03
CA ALA A 127 -6.17 -1.25 12.64
C ALA A 127 -5.31 -0.87 13.84
N ARG A 128 -5.86 -0.13 14.82
CA ARG A 128 -5.14 0.21 16.07
C ARG A 128 -4.74 -1.04 16.86
N ALA A 129 -5.64 -2.02 16.96
CA ALA A 129 -5.36 -3.29 17.64
C ALA A 129 -4.24 -4.08 16.96
N LEU A 130 -4.20 -4.09 15.61
CA LEU A 130 -3.14 -4.74 14.84
C LEU A 130 -1.78 -4.03 15.01
N GLY A 131 -1.77 -2.70 15.06
CA GLY A 131 -0.54 -1.91 15.19
C GLY A 131 0.10 -2.04 16.56
N GLY A 132 -0.69 -1.92 17.62
CA GLY A 132 -0.19 -1.93 19.00
C GLY A 132 0.80 -0.82 19.36
N PHE A 133 0.87 0.27 18.57
CA PHE A 133 1.87 1.34 18.70
C PHE A 133 1.53 2.42 19.74
N GLY A 134 0.35 2.34 20.36
CA GLY A 134 -0.16 3.36 21.29
C GLY A 134 -1.01 4.44 20.61
N ASP A 135 -1.54 5.37 21.44
CA ASP A 135 -2.61 6.30 21.04
C ASP A 135 -2.16 7.42 20.10
N THR A 136 -0.85 7.73 20.09
CA THR A 136 -0.30 8.77 19.19
C THR A 136 -0.18 8.30 17.74
N PHE A 137 -0.25 6.97 17.50
CA PHE A 137 -0.15 6.40 16.17
C PHE A 137 -1.51 6.24 15.52
N GLU A 138 -1.71 6.96 14.41
CA GLU A 138 -2.90 6.86 13.58
C GLU A 138 -2.65 5.93 12.39
N PRO A 139 -3.49 4.89 12.17
CA PRO A 139 -3.41 4.08 10.97
C PRO A 139 -3.87 4.90 9.75
N VAL A 140 -3.04 4.99 8.72
CA VAL A 140 -3.29 5.84 7.54
C VAL A 140 -3.72 5.04 6.32
N ALA A 141 -3.01 3.96 6.03
CA ALA A 141 -3.32 3.13 4.87
C ALA A 141 -2.79 1.71 5.04
N PHE A 142 -3.44 0.78 4.34
CA PHE A 142 -2.99 -0.61 4.21
C PHE A 142 -2.90 -1.00 2.75
N THR A 143 -2.06 -1.99 2.45
CA THR A 143 -1.99 -2.63 1.14
C THR A 143 -1.65 -4.11 1.28
N PRO A 144 -2.35 -5.03 0.58
CA PRO A 144 -1.82 -6.36 0.36
C PRO A 144 -0.54 -6.27 -0.47
N LEU A 145 0.37 -7.20 -0.29
CA LEU A 145 1.62 -7.35 -1.04
C LEU A 145 1.78 -8.82 -1.44
N GLY A 146 1.89 -9.07 -2.73
CA GLY A 146 2.04 -10.42 -3.28
C GLY A 146 2.08 -10.39 -4.80
N TYR A 147 2.29 -11.54 -5.41
CA TYR A 147 2.23 -11.65 -6.85
C TYR A 147 0.79 -11.55 -7.35
N PRO A 148 0.52 -10.77 -8.41
CA PRO A 148 -0.80 -10.79 -9.04
C PRO A 148 -1.13 -12.21 -9.50
N ALA A 149 -2.36 -12.68 -9.25
CA ALA A 149 -2.81 -13.93 -9.85
C ALA A 149 -2.66 -13.84 -11.38
N SER A 150 -2.16 -14.91 -12.00
CA SER A 150 -1.84 -14.93 -13.43
C SER A 150 -3.07 -14.60 -14.26
N VAL A 151 -3.01 -13.41 -14.82
CA VAL A 151 -3.88 -12.97 -15.88
C VAL A 151 -3.01 -12.92 -17.12
N PRO A 152 -3.47 -13.32 -18.29
CA PRO A 152 -2.68 -13.17 -19.50
C PRO A 152 -2.16 -11.74 -19.60
N GLN A 153 -0.86 -11.58 -19.64
CA GLN A 153 -0.13 -10.28 -19.66
C GLN A 153 -0.64 -9.33 -20.77
N LYS A 154 -1.32 -9.89 -21.77
CA LYS A 154 -1.97 -9.20 -22.87
C LYS A 154 -3.14 -8.31 -22.44
N ALA A 155 -3.88 -8.68 -21.40
CA ALA A 155 -5.02 -7.92 -20.89
C ALA A 155 -4.61 -6.68 -20.05
N MET A 156 -3.38 -6.63 -19.56
CA MET A 156 -2.86 -5.46 -18.80
C MET A 156 -2.40 -4.30 -19.70
N LEU A 157 -2.09 -4.56 -20.96
CA LEU A 157 -1.47 -3.59 -21.89
C LEU A 157 -2.41 -3.08 -22.98
N SER A 158 -3.52 -3.78 -23.26
CA SER A 158 -4.33 -3.56 -24.46
C SER A 158 -5.62 -2.76 -24.27
N GLY A 159 -5.93 -2.27 -23.08
CA GLY A 159 -7.24 -1.64 -22.83
C GLY A 159 -8.43 -2.63 -22.85
N ASP A 160 -8.15 -3.92 -22.97
CA ASP A 160 -9.14 -4.99 -22.93
C ASP A 160 -9.81 -5.11 -21.56
N PRO A 161 -11.01 -5.66 -21.46
CA PRO A 161 -11.71 -5.80 -20.19
C PRO A 161 -10.83 -6.54 -19.17
N ALA A 162 -10.79 -5.97 -17.96
CA ALA A 162 -10.05 -6.56 -16.86
C ALA A 162 -10.47 -8.03 -16.67
N PRO A 163 -9.51 -8.91 -16.32
CA PRO A 163 -9.82 -10.30 -16.06
C PRO A 163 -10.85 -10.45 -14.94
N ALA A 164 -11.52 -11.58 -14.92
CA ALA A 164 -12.54 -11.90 -13.92
C ALA A 164 -11.98 -11.64 -12.51
N GLY A 165 -12.62 -10.72 -11.76
CA GLY A 165 -12.21 -10.32 -10.40
C GLY A 165 -11.37 -9.05 -10.29
N GLN A 166 -10.88 -8.48 -11.38
CA GLN A 166 -10.24 -7.17 -11.37
C GLN A 166 -11.12 -6.10 -12.03
N PRO A 167 -11.34 -4.94 -11.40
CA PRO A 167 -12.08 -3.87 -12.03
C PRO A 167 -11.28 -3.31 -13.24
N PRO A 168 -11.96 -2.81 -14.27
CA PRO A 168 -11.30 -2.20 -15.41
C PRO A 168 -10.39 -1.06 -14.95
N ARG A 169 -9.25 -0.90 -15.62
CA ARG A 169 -8.30 0.19 -15.34
C ARG A 169 -9.00 1.52 -15.60
N LYS A 170 -9.22 2.30 -14.53
CA LYS A 170 -9.83 3.62 -14.67
C LYS A 170 -8.89 4.53 -15.47
N GLN A 171 -9.43 5.16 -16.51
CA GLN A 171 -8.69 6.18 -17.26
C GLN A 171 -8.32 7.34 -16.35
N ARG A 172 -7.12 7.87 -16.54
CA ARG A 172 -6.72 9.13 -15.91
C ARG A 172 -7.37 10.30 -16.62
N LYS A 173 -7.71 11.34 -15.88
CA LYS A 173 -8.13 12.60 -16.51
C LYS A 173 -7.00 13.11 -17.40
N PRO A 174 -7.32 13.75 -18.55
CA PRO A 174 -6.31 14.45 -19.32
C PRO A 174 -5.68 15.56 -18.47
N LEU A 175 -4.42 15.89 -18.78
CA LEU A 175 -3.83 17.12 -18.28
C LEU A 175 -4.58 18.26 -18.98
N THR A 176 -5.32 19.04 -18.21
CA THR A 176 -5.92 20.30 -18.69
C THR A 176 -5.04 21.43 -18.20
N ASP A 177 -4.84 22.42 -19.07
CA ASP A 177 -4.11 23.66 -18.79
C ASP A 177 -4.77 24.44 -17.65
#